data_ec97dfa210312d80f9dc83d7f539de99
#
_entry.id   ec97dfa210312d80f9dc83d7f539de99
#
_cell.length_a   1.000
_cell.length_b   1.000
_cell.length_c   1.000
_cell.angle_alpha   90.00
_cell.angle_beta   90.00
_cell.angle_gamma   90.00
#
_symmetry.space_group_name_H-M   'P 1'
#
loop_
_entity.id
_entity.type
_entity.pdbx_description
1 polymer ?
#
loop_
_entity_poly.entity_id
_entity_poly.type
_entity_poly.pdbx_seq_one_letter_code
_entity_poly.pdbx_strand_id
1 'polypeptide(L)' 'MGGLPQNVFIWALSLSETCVCDLSMLLKMKQPAISQHLKSLRQLRIVSTRRDGKVIFYSLNDEHIRTVLDFGLQHTQEP' A
#
# COMPACT_ATOMS: atom_id res chain seq x y z
N MET A 1 0.73 -22.25 -1.95
CA MET A 1 1.41 -20.97 -2.04
C MET A 1 0.44 -19.86 -1.66
N GLY A 2 0.81 -18.99 -0.77
CA GLY A 2 -0.06 -17.93 -0.32
C GLY A 2 -0.34 -16.92 -1.41
N GLY A 3 -1.10 -15.89 -1.06
CA GLY A 3 -1.40 -14.81 -1.99
C GLY A 3 -0.17 -13.98 -2.33
N LEU A 4 -0.40 -12.91 -3.06
CA LEU A 4 0.66 -11.99 -3.46
C LEU A 4 1.29 -11.32 -2.23
N PRO A 5 2.60 -11.08 -2.24
CA PRO A 5 3.23 -10.38 -1.14
C PRO A 5 2.76 -8.92 -1.05
N GLN A 6 2.84 -8.34 0.15
CA GLN A 6 2.35 -6.99 0.37
C GLN A 6 3.09 -5.94 -0.47
N ASN A 7 4.35 -6.19 -0.83
CA ASN A 7 5.10 -5.23 -1.63
C ASN A 7 4.53 -5.04 -3.04
N VAL A 8 3.72 -5.98 -3.51
CA VAL A 8 3.01 -5.81 -4.79
C VAL A 8 2.02 -4.65 -4.69
N PHE A 9 1.34 -4.53 -3.55
CA PHE A 9 0.43 -3.42 -3.32
C PHE A 9 1.18 -2.09 -3.25
N ILE A 10 2.32 -2.09 -2.60
CA ILE A 10 3.16 -0.90 -2.50
C ILE A 10 3.60 -0.47 -3.90
N TRP A 11 4.04 -1.43 -4.71
CA TRP A 11 4.43 -1.15 -6.09
C TRP A 11 3.27 -0.54 -6.88
N ALA A 12 2.10 -1.17 -6.82
CA ALA A 12 0.93 -0.71 -7.57
C ALA A 12 0.52 0.71 -7.15
N LEU A 13 0.54 0.96 -5.84
CA LEU A 13 0.15 2.27 -5.31
C LEU A 13 1.22 3.33 -5.56
N SER A 14 2.46 2.93 -5.80
CA SER A 14 3.52 3.88 -6.15
C SER A 14 3.35 4.46 -7.54
N LEU A 15 2.62 3.75 -8.41
CA LEU A 15 2.37 4.21 -9.77
C LEU A 15 1.30 5.30 -9.79
N SER A 16 0.25 5.11 -9.01
CA SER A 16 -0.82 6.10 -8.94
C SER A 16 -1.77 5.74 -7.80
N GLU A 17 -2.56 6.72 -7.38
CA GLU A 17 -3.65 6.51 -6.46
C GLU A 17 -4.70 5.59 -7.12
N THR A 18 -5.18 4.57 -6.39
CA THR A 18 -6.09 3.57 -6.95
C THR A 18 -7.17 3.18 -5.93
N CYS A 19 -8.31 2.74 -6.43
CA CYS A 19 -9.37 2.19 -5.60
C CYS A 19 -9.31 0.66 -5.61
N VAL A 20 -10.10 0.04 -4.72
CA VAL A 20 -10.11 -1.42 -4.58
C VAL A 20 -10.50 -2.10 -5.90
N CYS A 21 -11.47 -1.54 -6.63
CA CYS A 21 -11.89 -2.11 -7.90
C CYS A 21 -10.74 -2.17 -8.89
N ASP A 22 -9.99 -1.07 -9.00
CA ASP A 22 -8.86 -1.00 -9.93
C ASP A 22 -7.76 -1.96 -9.52
N LEU A 23 -7.46 -2.06 -8.22
CA LEU A 23 -6.46 -3.00 -7.73
C LEU A 23 -6.89 -4.44 -7.97
N SER A 24 -8.17 -4.73 -7.81
CA SER A 24 -8.71 -6.06 -8.07
C SER A 24 -8.48 -6.46 -9.52
N MET A 25 -8.70 -5.55 -10.45
CA MET A 25 -8.48 -5.80 -11.86
C MET A 25 -6.99 -5.92 -12.19
N LEU A 26 -6.18 -5.04 -11.64
CA LEU A 26 -4.75 -5.01 -11.91
C LEU A 26 -4.04 -6.26 -11.38
N LEU A 27 -4.35 -6.65 -10.16
CA LEU A 27 -3.68 -7.76 -9.47
C LEU A 27 -4.41 -9.09 -9.65
N LYS A 28 -5.57 -9.08 -10.32
CA LYS A 28 -6.39 -10.27 -10.55
C LYS A 28 -6.73 -10.98 -9.24
N MET A 29 -7.12 -10.20 -8.24
CA MET A 29 -7.50 -10.70 -6.92
C MET A 29 -8.94 -10.29 -6.63
N LYS A 30 -9.59 -11.05 -5.76
CA LYS A 30 -10.94 -10.70 -5.32
C LYS A 30 -10.90 -9.51 -4.38
N GLN A 31 -11.93 -8.68 -4.45
CA GLN A 31 -11.97 -7.45 -3.65
C GLN A 31 -11.84 -7.67 -2.15
N PRO A 32 -12.47 -8.70 -1.55
CA PRO A 32 -12.30 -8.92 -0.11
C PRO A 32 -10.86 -9.17 0.29
N ALA A 33 -10.09 -9.90 -0.54
CA ALA A 33 -8.68 -10.15 -0.27
C ALA A 33 -7.88 -8.84 -0.35
N ILE A 34 -8.15 -8.03 -1.37
CA ILE A 34 -7.52 -6.72 -1.54
C ILE A 34 -7.80 -5.83 -0.33
N SER A 35 -9.06 -5.80 0.11
CA SER A 35 -9.46 -4.96 1.24
C SER A 35 -8.73 -5.35 2.51
N GLN A 36 -8.51 -6.66 2.74
CA GLN A 36 -7.78 -7.12 3.91
C GLN A 36 -6.32 -6.68 3.88
N HIS A 37 -5.68 -6.79 2.71
CA HIS A 37 -4.29 -6.33 2.57
C HIS A 37 -4.18 -4.83 2.80
N LEU A 38 -5.10 -4.06 2.22
CA LEU A 38 -5.09 -2.61 2.38
C LEU A 38 -5.35 -2.20 3.83
N LYS A 39 -6.20 -2.93 4.53
CA LYS A 39 -6.46 -2.66 5.93
C LYS A 39 -5.19 -2.83 6.75
N SER A 40 -4.44 -3.89 6.51
CA SER A 40 -3.17 -4.13 7.19
C SER A 40 -2.16 -3.02 6.90
N LEU A 41 -2.03 -2.64 5.63
CA LEU A 41 -1.13 -1.57 5.23
C LEU A 41 -1.52 -0.23 5.82
N ARG A 42 -2.83 0.02 5.95
CA ARG A 42 -3.33 1.24 6.56
C ARG A 42 -3.02 1.28 8.05
N GLN A 43 -3.14 0.15 8.74
CA GLN A 43 -2.80 0.07 10.16
C GLN A 43 -1.33 0.35 10.39
N LEU A 44 -0.47 -0.04 9.46
CA LEU A 44 0.96 0.25 9.51
C LEU A 44 1.29 1.66 9.02
N ARG A 45 0.28 2.43 8.60
CA ARG A 45 0.43 3.78 8.06
C ARG A 45 1.28 3.85 6.79
N ILE A 46 1.35 2.74 6.08
CA ILE A 46 2.05 2.67 4.79
C ILE A 46 1.19 3.28 3.69
N VAL A 47 -0.14 3.18 3.82
CA VAL A 47 -1.05 3.77 2.85
C VAL A 47 -1.94 4.81 3.52
N SER A 48 -2.34 5.79 2.72
CA SER A 48 -3.32 6.81 3.08
C SER A 48 -4.56 6.62 2.23
N THR A 49 -5.68 7.13 2.71
CA THR A 49 -6.95 7.04 1.99
C THR A 49 -7.52 8.42 1.73
N ARG A 50 -8.22 8.52 0.60
CA ARG A 50 -8.97 9.72 0.25
C ARG A 50 -10.33 9.28 -0.26
N ARG A 51 -11.38 9.96 0.18
CA ARG A 51 -12.73 9.64 -0.25
C ARG A 51 -13.20 10.65 -1.28
N ASP A 52 -13.74 10.13 -2.37
CA ASP A 52 -14.35 10.94 -3.40
C ASP A 52 -15.73 10.34 -3.69
N GLY A 53 -16.79 10.97 -3.13
CA GLY A 53 -18.13 10.42 -3.21
C GLY A 53 -18.24 9.09 -2.49
N LYS A 54 -18.57 8.04 -3.23
CA LYS A 54 -18.69 6.69 -2.68
C LYS A 54 -17.43 5.86 -2.86
N VAL A 55 -16.40 6.43 -3.48
CA VAL A 55 -15.19 5.71 -3.82
C VAL A 55 -14.09 6.14 -2.87
N ILE A 56 -13.36 5.14 -2.35
CA ILE A 56 -12.20 5.38 -1.51
C ILE A 56 -10.96 5.07 -2.32
N PHE A 57 -10.07 6.06 -2.45
CA PHE A 57 -8.81 5.91 -3.14
C PHE A 57 -7.70 5.68 -2.13
N TYR A 58 -6.78 4.81 -2.49
CA TYR A 58 -5.62 4.46 -1.67
C TYR A 58 -4.37 4.95 -2.36
N SER A 59 -3.44 5.45 -1.57
CA SER A 59 -2.15 5.91 -2.07
C SER A 59 -1.09 5.64 -1.02
N LEU A 60 0.17 5.66 -1.42
CA LEU A 60 1.25 5.50 -0.46
C LEU A 60 1.37 6.74 0.42
N ASN A 61 1.62 6.50 1.69
CA ASN A 61 1.97 7.57 2.63
C ASN A 61 3.47 7.82 2.48
N ASP A 62 3.84 8.64 1.51
CA ASP A 62 5.24 8.86 1.15
C ASP A 62 6.06 9.36 2.32
N GLU A 63 5.49 10.24 3.12
CA GLU A 63 6.18 10.79 4.26
C GLU A 63 6.56 9.71 5.27
N HIS A 64 5.61 8.83 5.59
CA HIS A 64 5.86 7.74 6.51
C HIS A 64 6.87 6.74 5.97
N ILE A 65 6.71 6.40 4.69
CA ILE A 65 7.62 5.46 4.03
C ILE A 65 9.02 6.03 3.98
N ARG A 66 9.15 7.31 3.66
CA ARG A 66 10.46 7.98 3.64
C ARG A 66 11.13 7.93 5.00
N THR A 67 10.37 8.16 6.07
CA THR A 67 10.90 8.09 7.43
C THR A 67 11.41 6.70 7.75
N VAL A 68 10.66 5.67 7.39
CA VAL A 68 11.05 4.27 7.64
C VAL A 68 12.31 3.94 6.86
N LEU A 69 12.39 4.33 5.60
CA LEU A 69 13.56 4.07 4.76
C LEU A 69 14.79 4.79 5.28
N ASP A 70 14.63 6.05 5.68
CA ASP A 70 15.75 6.82 6.24
C ASP A 70 16.28 6.17 7.51
N PHE A 71 15.39 5.74 8.38
CA PHE A 71 15.77 5.03 9.60
C PHE A 71 16.49 3.74 9.29
N GLY A 72 15.99 2.97 8.32
CA GLY A 72 16.61 1.73 7.90
C GLY A 72 18.01 1.95 7.32
N LEU A 73 18.16 2.99 6.52
CA LEU A 73 19.46 3.32 5.92
C LEU A 73 20.47 3.74 6.99
N GLN A 74 20.04 4.51 7.98
CA GLN A 74 20.91 4.91 9.07
C GLN A 74 21.42 3.69 9.85
N HIS A 75 20.54 2.73 10.11
CA HIS A 75 20.93 1.52 10.80
C HIS A 75 21.90 0.69 9.98
N THR A 76 21.65 0.63 8.67
CA THR A 76 22.50 -0.15 7.78
C THR A 76 23.90 0.43 7.67
N GLN A 77 24.05 1.74 7.78
CA GLN A 77 25.33 2.41 7.65
C GLN A 77 26.18 2.39 8.92
N GLU A 78 25.59 2.03 10.03
CA GLU A 78 26.35 1.92 11.28
C GLU A 78 27.25 0.71 11.25
N PRO A 79 28.51 0.86 11.64
CA PRO A 79 29.44 -0.24 11.69
C PRO A 79 29.13 -1.27 12.79
#